data_c32cfc1302189010acdd0637193b9bda
#
_entry.id   c32cfc1302189010acdd0637193b9bda
#
_cell.length_a   1.000
_cell.length_b   1.000
_cell.length_c   1.000
_cell.angle_alpha   90.00
_cell.angle_beta   90.00
_cell.angle_gamma   90.00
#
_symmetry.space_group_name_H-M   'P 1'
#
loop_
_entity.id
_entity.type
_entity.pdbx_description
1 polymer ?
#
loop_
_entity_poly.entity_id
_entity_poly.type
_entity_poly.pdbx_seq_one_letter_code
_entity_poly.pdbx_strand_id
1 'polypeptide(L)'
;VITIEEPDGALCRDANDMEAGEGDKYMCYECIKEPDLKSKEVQDAFGCAVPMDIVEIIFAPGEIPQIAIECMKLAGYMGGVEAVKN
;
A
#
# COMPACT_ATOMS: atom_id res chain seq x y z
N VAL A 1 -4.18 -12.39 7.49
CA VAL A 1 -4.51 -12.33 6.07
C VAL A 1 -5.07 -10.95 5.73
N ILE A 2 -4.53 -10.34 4.69
CA ILE A 2 -5.02 -9.06 4.21
C ILE A 2 -5.51 -9.22 2.76
N THR A 3 -6.45 -8.37 2.37
CA THR A 3 -6.94 -8.32 1.00
C THR A 3 -6.44 -7.04 0.37
N ILE A 4 -5.80 -7.14 -0.78
CA ILE A 4 -5.28 -5.98 -1.50
C ILE A 4 -5.96 -5.85 -2.86
N GLU A 5 -5.98 -4.62 -3.37
CA GLU A 5 -6.57 -4.29 -4.67
C GLU A 5 -5.48 -3.79 -5.61
N GLU A 6 -5.61 -4.07 -6.89
CA GLU A 6 -4.65 -3.61 -7.88
C GLU A 6 -4.62 -2.08 -7.92
N PRO A 7 -3.45 -1.44 -7.76
CA PRO A 7 -3.35 0.01 -7.89
C PRO A 7 -3.44 0.44 -9.36
N ASP A 8 -4.01 1.63 -9.60
CA ASP A 8 -4.02 2.18 -10.95
C ASP A 8 -2.70 2.90 -11.24
N GLY A 9 -2.52 3.32 -12.50
CA GLY A 9 -1.28 3.95 -12.92
C GLY A 9 -1.00 5.28 -12.23
N ALA A 10 -2.05 6.05 -11.93
CA ALA A 10 -1.88 7.32 -11.22
C ALA A 10 -1.39 7.09 -9.80
N LEU A 11 -1.96 6.10 -9.12
CA LEU A 11 -1.55 5.75 -7.77
C LEU A 11 -0.08 5.30 -7.74
N CYS A 12 0.32 4.47 -8.70
CA CYS A 12 1.69 4.00 -8.78
C CYS A 12 2.67 5.15 -9.01
N ARG A 13 2.32 6.10 -9.88
CA ARG A 13 3.17 7.26 -10.13
C ARG A 13 3.29 8.14 -8.90
N ASP A 14 2.17 8.40 -8.22
CA ASP A 14 2.17 9.22 -7.02
C ASP A 14 3.05 8.60 -5.93
N ALA A 15 2.92 7.31 -5.72
CA ALA A 15 3.72 6.61 -4.72
C ALA A 15 5.21 6.64 -5.08
N ASN A 16 5.53 6.52 -6.37
CA ASN A 16 6.90 6.52 -6.84
C ASN A 16 7.57 7.89 -6.70
N ASP A 17 6.78 8.96 -6.74
CA ASP A 17 7.29 10.32 -6.58
C ASP A 17 7.51 10.71 -5.12
N MET A 18 7.01 9.92 -4.21
CA MET A 18 7.20 10.14 -2.77
C MET A 18 8.56 9.62 -2.33
N GLU A 19 9.01 10.07 -1.16
CA GLU A 19 10.22 9.50 -0.56
C GLU A 19 10.00 8.02 -0.27
N ALA A 20 11.09 7.28 -0.23
CA ALA A 20 11.08 5.88 0.07
C ALA A 20 10.31 5.59 1.34
N GLY A 21 9.70 4.87 1.78
CA GLY A 21 8.93 4.66 2.98
C GLY A 21 7.57 5.35 2.94
N GLU A 22 7.52 6.58 2.51
CA GLU A 22 6.24 7.29 2.37
C GLU A 22 5.44 6.73 1.20
N GLY A 23 6.10 6.43 0.09
CA GLY A 23 5.45 5.81 -1.06
C GLY A 23 4.87 4.45 -0.74
N ASP A 24 5.63 3.65 0.00
CA ASP A 24 5.17 2.33 0.42
C ASP A 24 3.95 2.44 1.34
N LYS A 25 4.00 3.36 2.29
CA LYS A 25 2.89 3.60 3.21
C LYS A 25 1.64 4.05 2.46
N TYR A 26 1.80 4.95 1.51
CA TYR A 26 0.70 5.44 0.69
C TYR A 26 0.09 4.29 -0.14
N MET A 27 0.93 3.48 -0.76
CA MET A 27 0.47 2.33 -1.53
C MET A 27 -0.35 1.37 -0.67
N CYS A 28 0.15 1.04 0.52
CA CYS A 28 -0.58 0.17 1.44
C CYS A 28 -1.91 0.78 1.84
N TYR A 29 -1.92 2.07 2.19
CA TYR A 29 -3.12 2.75 2.63
C TYR A 29 -4.21 2.72 1.57
N GLU A 30 -3.83 2.93 0.30
CA GLU A 30 -4.80 2.98 -0.78
C GLU A 30 -5.23 1.61 -1.28
N CYS A 31 -4.36 0.62 -1.22
CA CYS A 31 -4.61 -0.68 -1.85
C CYS A 31 -5.14 -1.76 -0.91
N ILE A 32 -4.94 -1.63 0.38
CA ILE A 32 -5.46 -2.65 1.32
C ILE A 32 -6.96 -2.45 1.49
N LYS A 33 -7.73 -3.49 1.19
CA LYS A 33 -9.18 -3.48 1.34
C LYS A 33 -9.63 -4.02 2.68
N GLU A 34 -8.93 -5.02 3.18
CA GLU A 34 -9.21 -5.59 4.48
C GLU A 34 -7.90 -5.80 5.24
N PRO A 35 -7.77 -5.31 6.45
CA PRO A 35 -8.75 -4.48 7.18
C PRO A 35 -8.98 -3.12 6.48
N ASP A 36 -10.16 -2.54 6.69
CA ASP A 36 -10.50 -1.25 6.07
C ASP A 36 -9.76 -0.12 6.77
N LEU A 37 -8.60 0.25 6.26
CA LEU A 37 -7.74 1.27 6.87
C LEU A 37 -8.33 2.67 6.81
N LYS A 38 -9.29 2.89 5.92
CA LYS A 38 -9.94 4.19 5.76
C LYS A 38 -11.18 4.35 6.65
N SER A 39 -11.57 3.28 7.35
CA SER A 39 -12.69 3.34 8.26
C SER A 39 -12.39 4.28 9.42
N LYS A 40 -13.29 5.22 9.66
CA LYS A 40 -13.14 6.13 10.79
C LYS A 40 -13.11 5.39 12.11
N GLU A 41 -13.93 4.35 12.24
CA GLU A 41 -13.97 3.54 13.46
C GLU A 41 -12.62 2.88 13.73
N VAL A 42 -11.99 2.34 12.67
CA VAL A 42 -10.69 1.70 12.82
C VAL A 42 -9.63 2.72 13.18
N GLN A 43 -9.62 3.88 12.51
CA GLN A 43 -8.65 4.92 12.79
C GLN A 43 -8.80 5.47 14.20
N ASP A 44 -10.03 5.67 14.66
CA ASP A 44 -10.29 6.14 16.02
C ASP A 44 -9.87 5.11 17.06
N ALA A 45 -10.10 3.83 16.78
CA ALA A 45 -9.71 2.75 17.70
C ALA A 45 -8.19 2.70 17.89
N PHE A 46 -7.42 3.03 16.87
CA PHE A 46 -5.96 3.04 16.94
C PHE A 46 -5.38 4.41 17.28
N GLY A 47 -6.23 5.43 17.43
CA GLY A 47 -5.77 6.76 17.85
C GLY A 47 -4.97 7.51 16.80
N CYS A 48 -5.27 7.32 15.52
CA CYS A 48 -4.52 7.97 14.45
C CYS A 48 -4.90 9.44 14.31
N ALA A 49 -3.92 10.33 14.43
CA ALA A 49 -4.11 11.75 14.14
C ALA A 49 -4.07 12.00 12.64
N VAL A 50 -3.20 11.29 11.93
CA VAL A 50 -3.10 11.34 10.47
C VAL A 50 -3.57 9.99 9.93
N PRO A 51 -4.57 9.96 9.03
CA PRO A 51 -5.14 8.69 8.58
C PRO A 51 -4.13 7.66 8.06
N MET A 52 -3.12 8.09 7.32
CA MET A 52 -2.13 7.16 6.76
C MET A 52 -1.25 6.53 7.83
N ASP A 53 -1.16 7.10 9.02
CA ASP A 53 -0.34 6.54 10.08
C ASP A 53 -0.84 5.18 10.55
N ILE A 54 -2.09 4.84 10.26
CA ILE A 54 -2.63 3.54 10.64
C ILE A 54 -1.82 2.39 10.03
N VAL A 55 -1.22 2.59 8.87
CA VAL A 55 -0.38 1.56 8.23
C VAL A 55 0.79 1.20 9.13
N GLU A 56 1.43 2.19 9.73
CA GLU A 56 2.58 1.96 10.61
C GLU A 56 2.17 1.41 11.98
N ILE A 57 0.92 1.59 12.36
CA ILE A 57 0.41 1.06 13.64
C ILE A 57 0.05 -0.41 13.51
N ILE A 58 -0.61 -0.78 12.41
CA ILE A 58 -1.10 -2.15 12.21
C ILE A 58 0.01 -3.08 11.73
N PHE A 59 0.91 -2.60 10.87
CA PHE A 59 1.93 -3.44 10.25
C PHE A 59 3.32 -3.11 10.77
N ALA A 60 4.16 -4.14 10.88
CA ALA A 60 5.56 -3.95 11.24
C ALA A 60 6.29 -3.22 10.11
N PRO A 61 7.35 -2.46 10.42
CA PRO A 61 8.09 -1.72 9.39
C PRO A 61 8.57 -2.58 8.21
N GLY A 62 8.93 -3.82 8.46
CA GLY A 62 9.39 -4.72 7.41
C GLY A 62 8.26 -5.27 6.54
N GLU A 63 7.02 -5.23 7.02
CA GLU A 63 5.87 -5.71 6.27
C GLU A 63 5.39 -4.70 5.23
N ILE A 64 5.53 -3.41 5.53
CA ILE A 64 5.02 -2.35 4.67
C ILE A 64 5.61 -2.41 3.26
N PRO A 65 6.95 -2.45 3.08
CA PRO A 65 7.50 -2.55 1.73
C PRO A 65 7.13 -3.86 1.03
N GLN A 66 6.98 -4.95 1.76
CA GLN A 66 6.57 -6.23 1.16
C GLN A 66 5.16 -6.15 0.62
N ILE A 67 4.24 -5.54 1.35
CA ILE A 67 2.87 -5.36 0.89
C ILE A 67 2.85 -4.45 -0.33
N ALA A 68 3.62 -3.38 -0.31
CA ALA A 68 3.72 -2.46 -1.46
C ALA A 68 4.21 -3.19 -2.71
N ILE A 69 5.18 -4.07 -2.56
CA ILE A 69 5.69 -4.88 -3.67
C ILE A 69 4.58 -5.77 -4.24
N GLU A 70 3.79 -6.40 -3.38
CA GLU A 70 2.69 -7.24 -3.84
C GLU A 70 1.65 -6.42 -4.60
N CYS A 71 1.36 -5.21 -4.16
CA CYS A 71 0.46 -4.31 -4.87
C CYS A 71 1.01 -3.98 -6.26
N MET A 72 2.30 -3.69 -6.36
CA MET A 72 2.94 -3.39 -7.64
C MET A 72 2.91 -4.59 -8.58
N LYS A 73 3.08 -5.79 -8.05
CA LYS A 73 2.98 -7.01 -8.87
C LYS A 73 1.59 -7.17 -9.47
N LEU A 74 0.55 -6.87 -8.71
CA LEU A 74 -0.81 -6.93 -9.22
C LEU A 74 -1.00 -5.98 -10.39
N ALA A 75 -0.35 -4.83 -10.34
CA ALA A 75 -0.42 -3.85 -11.43
C ALA A 75 0.49 -4.21 -12.62
N GLY A 76 1.28 -5.26 -12.52
CA GLY A 76 2.16 -5.70 -13.59
C GLY A 76 3.49 -4.98 -13.67
N TYR A 77 3.86 -4.24 -12.63
CA TYR A 77 5.09 -3.46 -12.64
C TYR A 77 6.35 -4.27 -12.34
N MET A 78 6.20 -5.44 -11.74
CA MET A 78 7.35 -6.26 -11.37
C MET A 78 7.17 -7.65 -11.95
N GLY A 79 8.23 -8.25 -12.41
CA GLY A 79 8.19 -9.60 -12.96
C GLY A 79 7.34 -9.74 -14.21
N GLY A 80 6.07 -9.34 -14.15
CA GLY A 80 5.15 -9.45 -15.27
C GLY A 80 5.60 -8.66 -16.50
N VAL A 81 6.23 -7.52 -16.28
CA VAL A 81 6.74 -6.70 -17.38
C VAL A 81 7.84 -7.43 -18.13
N GLU A 82 8.71 -8.11 -17.44
CA GLU A 82 9.77 -8.88 -18.06
C GLU A 82 9.21 -10.01 -18.89
N ALA A 83 8.21 -10.69 -18.40
CA ALA A 83 7.57 -11.77 -19.14
C ALA A 83 6.95 -11.28 -20.44
N VAL A 84 6.37 -10.09 -20.41
CA VAL A 84 5.76 -9.51 -21.62
C VAL A 84 6.81 -9.14 -22.65
N LYS A 85 7.97 -8.71 -22.24
CA LYS A 85 9.04 -8.31 -23.16
C LYS A 85 9.68 -9.48 -23.90
N ASN A 86 9.57 -10.63 -23.35
CA ASN A 86 10.12 -11.84 -23.93
C ASN A 86 9.16 -12.45 -24.96
#